data_671e7ef8a51356e472a591d59f4c62d2
#
_entry.id   671e7ef8a51356e472a591d59f4c62d2
#
_cell.length_a   1.000
_cell.length_b   1.000
_cell.length_c   1.000
_cell.angle_alpha   90.00
_cell.angle_beta   90.00
_cell.angle_gamma   90.00
#
_symmetry.space_group_name_H-M   'P 1'
#
loop_
_entity.id
_entity.type
_entity.pdbx_description
1 polymer ?
#
loop_
_entity_poly.entity_id
_entity_poly.type
_entity_poly.pdbx_seq_one_letter_code
_entity_poly.pdbx_strand_id
1 'polypeptide(L)'
;MDVTADRSKAQCCKEQYCIGTWNVRSMNQGKLEVVKQEMARMNIDILGRSKLKWTGMVEFSSDDHYIYKCGQESLGRNGSAIIVNKRVRNAVLGCNLKNDRMISLCFQGKPFNITVFQVHVPTSNAEEAEVEQFYEDLQHLLELTPPKYVLFIIGDWNAKVESQETP
;
A
#
# COMPACT_ATOMS: atom_id res chain seq x y z
N MET A 1 15.08 9.56 6.40
CA MET A 1 15.08 8.39 5.50
C MET A 1 15.62 8.84 4.16
N ASP A 2 16.90 8.63 3.95
CA ASP A 2 17.56 9.03 2.72
C ASP A 2 17.32 7.98 1.66
N VAL A 3 16.41 8.25 0.74
CA VAL A 3 16.30 7.48 -0.48
C VAL A 3 17.23 8.12 -1.50
N THR A 4 18.48 7.74 -1.49
CA THR A 4 19.39 8.04 -2.59
C THR A 4 19.06 7.12 -3.76
N ALA A 5 18.20 7.59 -4.64
CA ALA A 5 18.06 6.98 -5.94
C ALA A 5 19.33 7.29 -6.75
N ASP A 6 20.14 6.27 -6.98
CA ASP A 6 21.28 6.39 -7.90
C ASP A 6 20.76 6.59 -9.32
N ARG A 7 20.80 7.83 -9.79
CA ARG A 7 20.35 8.24 -11.13
C ARG A 7 21.29 7.77 -12.25
N SER A 8 22.44 7.20 -11.94
CA SER A 8 23.47 6.91 -12.94
C SER A 8 23.24 5.62 -13.77
N LYS A 9 22.31 4.75 -13.37
CA LYS A 9 22.00 3.49 -14.05
C LYS A 9 20.64 3.45 -14.75
N ALA A 10 19.93 4.58 -14.84
CA ALA A 10 18.54 4.66 -15.27
C ALA A 10 18.30 4.67 -16.79
N GLN A 11 19.32 4.46 -17.62
CA GLN A 11 19.17 4.58 -19.07
C GLN A 11 18.45 3.40 -19.76
N CYS A 12 18.22 2.29 -19.09
CA CYS A 12 17.56 1.12 -19.67
C CYS A 12 16.10 0.91 -19.26
N CYS A 13 15.60 1.58 -18.24
CA CYS A 13 14.21 1.42 -17.77
C CYS A 13 13.43 2.69 -18.10
N LYS A 14 12.56 2.62 -19.10
CA LYS A 14 11.69 3.75 -19.48
C LYS A 14 10.58 4.05 -18.47
N GLU A 15 10.32 3.15 -17.52
CA GLU A 15 9.28 3.31 -16.50
C GLU A 15 9.86 2.96 -15.14
N GLN A 16 10.08 3.97 -14.32
CA GLN A 16 10.45 3.81 -12.92
C GLN A 16 9.23 4.15 -12.05
N TYR A 17 8.89 3.23 -11.14
CA TYR A 17 7.91 3.48 -10.09
C TYR A 17 8.61 3.71 -8.76
N CYS A 18 8.27 4.82 -8.10
CA CYS A 18 8.68 5.07 -6.73
C CYS A 18 7.53 4.67 -5.80
N ILE A 19 7.75 3.64 -5.00
CA ILE A 19 6.75 3.08 -4.09
C ILE A 19 7.15 3.42 -2.66
N GLY A 20 6.21 3.95 -1.89
CA GLY A 20 6.43 4.28 -0.49
C GLY A 20 5.32 3.78 0.41
N THR A 21 5.59 3.74 1.69
CA THR A 21 4.60 3.52 2.74
C THR A 21 4.77 4.58 3.82
N TRP A 22 3.66 5.07 4.34
CA TRP A 22 3.66 6.09 5.37
C TRP A 22 2.57 5.80 6.39
N ASN A 23 3.01 5.52 7.60
CA ASN A 23 2.13 5.24 8.71
C ASN A 23 1.94 6.51 9.56
N VAL A 24 0.88 7.28 9.30
CA VAL A 24 0.50 8.45 10.11
C VAL A 24 -0.86 8.20 10.71
N ARG A 25 -0.94 8.40 12.02
CA ARG A 25 -2.21 8.28 12.74
C ARG A 25 -3.22 9.31 12.25
N SER A 26 -4.42 8.83 11.97
CA SER A 26 -5.61 9.59 11.55
C SER A 26 -5.42 10.52 10.33
N MET A 27 -6.08 10.19 9.25
CA MET A 27 -6.19 11.06 8.09
C MET A 27 -7.61 11.62 7.99
N ASN A 28 -7.76 12.91 8.26
CA ASN A 28 -8.91 13.69 7.82
C ASN A 28 -8.61 14.32 6.45
N GLN A 29 -9.60 14.97 5.84
CA GLN A 29 -9.42 15.56 4.51
C GLN A 29 -8.24 16.53 4.39
N GLY A 30 -7.94 17.30 5.44
CA GLY A 30 -6.80 18.21 5.45
C GLY A 30 -5.45 17.51 5.38
N LYS A 31 -5.36 16.30 5.90
CA LYS A 31 -4.13 15.49 5.85
C LYS A 31 -3.91 14.84 4.48
N LEU A 32 -4.95 14.60 3.70
CA LEU A 32 -4.79 14.12 2.33
C LEU A 32 -4.01 15.12 1.49
N GLU A 33 -4.30 16.41 1.61
CA GLU A 33 -3.56 17.46 0.90
C GLU A 33 -2.07 17.46 1.28
N VAL A 34 -1.76 17.33 2.58
CA VAL A 34 -0.37 17.22 3.04
C VAL A 34 0.32 16.00 2.44
N VAL A 35 -0.35 14.86 2.40
CA VAL A 35 0.20 13.62 1.82
C VAL A 35 0.47 13.79 0.32
N LYS A 36 -0.47 14.39 -0.42
CA LYS A 36 -0.29 14.65 -1.85
C LYS A 36 0.90 15.59 -2.11
N GLN A 37 1.06 16.63 -1.30
CA GLN A 37 2.19 17.54 -1.39
C GLN A 37 3.51 16.83 -1.11
N GLU A 38 3.57 15.99 -0.10
CA GLU A 38 4.78 15.21 0.22
C GLU A 38 5.10 14.18 -0.88
N MET A 39 4.10 13.52 -1.45
CA MET A 39 4.30 12.64 -2.59
C MET A 39 4.91 13.38 -3.78
N ALA A 40 4.41 14.57 -4.08
CA ALA A 40 4.95 15.40 -5.16
C ALA A 40 6.39 15.85 -4.86
N ARG A 41 6.66 16.29 -3.63
CA ARG A 41 7.98 16.73 -3.20
C ARG A 41 9.04 15.60 -3.30
N MET A 42 8.66 14.39 -2.94
CA MET A 42 9.55 13.22 -2.93
C MET A 42 9.51 12.41 -4.22
N ASN A 43 8.72 12.81 -5.21
CA ASN A 43 8.48 12.07 -6.45
C ASN A 43 8.00 10.62 -6.20
N ILE A 44 7.12 10.42 -5.24
CA ILE A 44 6.49 9.14 -4.97
C ILE A 44 5.30 8.96 -5.90
N ASP A 45 5.25 7.83 -6.59
CA ASP A 45 4.18 7.49 -7.53
C ASP A 45 3.05 6.69 -6.87
N ILE A 46 3.39 5.82 -5.95
CA ILE A 46 2.48 4.88 -5.28
C ILE A 46 2.77 4.92 -3.79
N LEU A 47 1.79 5.31 -2.98
CA LEU A 47 1.93 5.40 -1.53
C LEU A 47 0.86 4.56 -0.85
N GLY A 48 1.30 3.60 -0.04
CA GLY A 48 0.43 2.83 0.83
C GLY A 48 0.24 3.50 2.19
N ARG A 49 -0.97 3.43 2.71
CA ARG A 49 -1.32 3.98 4.01
C ARG A 49 -2.22 3.05 4.82
N SER A 50 -2.01 3.04 6.12
CA SER A 50 -2.78 2.29 7.10
C SER A 50 -3.41 3.23 8.14
N LYS A 51 -4.30 2.67 8.96
CA LYS A 51 -4.95 3.36 10.09
C LYS A 51 -5.77 4.58 9.69
N LEU A 52 -6.46 4.47 8.57
CA LEU A 52 -7.37 5.51 8.11
C LEU A 52 -8.70 5.44 8.84
N LYS A 53 -9.26 6.58 9.19
CA LYS A 53 -10.61 6.70 9.75
C LYS A 53 -11.70 6.75 8.69
N TRP A 54 -11.41 6.37 7.47
CA TRP A 54 -12.38 6.39 6.38
C TRP A 54 -13.17 5.08 6.34
N THR A 55 -14.45 5.20 6.05
CA THR A 55 -15.37 4.08 5.92
C THR A 55 -15.60 3.71 4.45
N GLY A 56 -15.96 2.46 4.21
CA GLY A 56 -16.36 1.95 2.90
C GLY A 56 -15.22 1.64 1.96
N MET A 57 -15.56 0.92 0.89
CA MET A 57 -14.66 0.60 -0.22
C MET A 57 -14.94 1.57 -1.36
N VAL A 58 -13.99 2.41 -1.68
CA VAL A 58 -14.17 3.45 -2.71
C VAL A 58 -12.86 3.70 -3.45
N GLU A 59 -12.97 3.93 -4.73
CA GLU A 59 -11.93 4.58 -5.52
C GLU A 59 -12.43 5.97 -5.95
N PHE A 60 -11.57 6.96 -5.86
CA PHE A 60 -11.87 8.33 -6.26
C PHE A 60 -10.63 9.10 -6.69
N SER A 61 -10.83 10.14 -7.49
CA SER A 61 -9.77 11.06 -7.88
C SER A 61 -9.77 12.30 -7.00
N SER A 62 -8.59 12.81 -6.72
CA SER A 62 -8.38 14.08 -6.04
C SER A 62 -7.20 14.80 -6.70
N ASP A 63 -7.48 15.83 -7.49
CA ASP A 63 -6.49 16.56 -8.30
C ASP A 63 -5.63 15.61 -9.16
N ASP A 64 -4.32 15.57 -8.91
CA ASP A 64 -3.35 14.75 -9.65
C ASP A 64 -3.15 13.36 -9.05
N HIS A 65 -4.05 12.91 -8.18
CA HIS A 65 -3.93 11.64 -7.48
C HIS A 65 -5.21 10.82 -7.57
N TYR A 66 -5.05 9.50 -7.57
CA TYR A 66 -6.10 8.52 -7.50
C TYR A 66 -6.00 7.75 -6.18
N ILE A 67 -7.10 7.61 -5.47
CA ILE A 67 -7.14 7.00 -4.14
C ILE A 67 -8.02 5.74 -4.18
N TYR A 68 -7.44 4.62 -3.79
CA TYR A 68 -8.11 3.34 -3.56
C TYR A 68 -8.14 3.10 -2.07
N LYS A 69 -9.33 3.01 -1.49
CA LYS A 69 -9.47 2.84 -0.04
C LYS A 69 -10.44 1.73 0.33
N CYS A 70 -10.16 1.12 1.46
CA CYS A 70 -11.02 0.14 2.10
C CYS A 70 -11.02 0.37 3.62
N GLY A 71 -12.19 0.49 4.22
CA GLY A 71 -12.35 0.68 5.65
C GLY A 71 -13.62 0.01 6.18
N GLN A 72 -13.70 -0.18 7.49
CA GLN A 72 -14.89 -0.72 8.14
C GLN A 72 -16.02 0.30 8.14
N GLU A 73 -17.22 -0.15 7.78
CA GLU A 73 -18.39 0.72 7.68
C GLU A 73 -18.82 1.31 9.03
N SER A 74 -18.59 0.59 10.13
CA SER A 74 -19.17 0.94 11.43
C SER A 74 -18.23 1.63 12.42
N LEU A 75 -16.92 1.53 12.28
CA LEU A 75 -15.98 1.97 13.33
C LEU A 75 -14.98 3.05 12.88
N GLY A 76 -14.86 3.34 11.59
CA GLY A 76 -13.90 4.31 11.08
C GLY A 76 -12.44 4.05 11.52
N ARG A 77 -12.09 2.78 11.78
CA ARG A 77 -10.77 2.36 12.25
C ARG A 77 -10.16 1.37 11.27
N ASN A 78 -8.84 1.30 11.27
CA ASN A 78 -8.06 0.30 10.54
C ASN A 78 -8.20 0.34 9.01
N GLY A 79 -8.70 1.40 8.44
CA GLY A 79 -8.78 1.54 7.00
C GLY A 79 -7.40 1.53 6.35
N SER A 80 -7.32 1.00 5.14
CA SER A 80 -6.13 1.01 4.29
C SER A 80 -6.40 1.78 3.01
N ALA A 81 -5.39 2.41 2.46
CA ALA A 81 -5.47 3.07 1.16
C ALA A 81 -4.16 2.95 0.39
N ILE A 82 -4.29 2.98 -0.93
CA ILE A 82 -3.18 3.20 -1.85
C ILE A 82 -3.49 4.46 -2.65
N ILE A 83 -2.56 5.40 -2.63
CA ILE A 83 -2.65 6.66 -3.36
C ILE A 83 -1.70 6.57 -4.55
N VAL A 84 -2.23 6.80 -5.73
CA VAL A 84 -1.51 6.68 -7.00
C VAL A 84 -1.44 8.05 -7.68
N ASN A 85 -0.23 8.46 -8.07
CA ASN A 85 -0.04 9.66 -8.85
C ASN A 85 -0.67 9.50 -10.24
N LYS A 86 -1.25 10.58 -10.77
CA LYS A 86 -1.86 10.62 -12.11
C LYS A 86 -0.91 10.08 -13.20
N ARG A 87 0.38 10.33 -13.07
CA ARG A 87 1.41 9.87 -14.02
C ARG A 87 1.37 8.35 -14.25
N VAL A 88 1.08 7.58 -13.21
CA VAL A 88 1.06 6.10 -13.27
C VAL A 88 -0.35 5.51 -13.20
N ARG A 89 -1.39 6.34 -13.16
CA ARG A 89 -2.78 5.90 -13.09
C ARG A 89 -3.17 4.98 -14.25
N ASN A 90 -2.73 5.29 -15.46
CA ASN A 90 -3.04 4.49 -16.64
C ASN A 90 -2.32 3.13 -16.67
N ALA A 91 -1.31 2.94 -15.84
CA ALA A 91 -0.64 1.65 -15.69
C ALA A 91 -1.38 0.68 -14.76
N VAL A 92 -2.41 1.13 -14.03
CA VAL A 92 -3.20 0.26 -13.17
C VAL A 92 -3.99 -0.73 -14.01
N LEU A 93 -3.70 -2.03 -13.83
CA LEU A 93 -4.35 -3.14 -14.54
C LEU A 93 -5.53 -3.71 -13.77
N GLY A 94 -5.50 -3.64 -12.45
CA GLY A 94 -6.54 -4.16 -11.60
C GLY A 94 -6.38 -3.76 -10.15
N CYS A 95 -7.47 -3.86 -9.42
CA CYS A 95 -7.57 -3.51 -8.01
C CYS A 95 -8.37 -4.58 -7.28
N ASN A 96 -7.91 -4.96 -6.10
CA ASN A 96 -8.66 -5.80 -5.18
C ASN A 96 -8.72 -5.13 -3.79
N LEU A 97 -9.87 -4.60 -3.46
CA LEU A 97 -10.17 -4.04 -2.14
C LEU A 97 -10.65 -5.18 -1.23
N LYS A 98 -9.71 -6.00 -0.77
CA LYS A 98 -10.02 -7.25 -0.06
C LYS A 98 -10.80 -7.01 1.23
N ASN A 99 -10.27 -6.15 2.10
CA ASN A 99 -10.88 -5.76 3.36
C ASN A 99 -10.18 -4.51 3.92
N ASP A 100 -10.54 -4.10 5.13
CA ASP A 100 -9.98 -2.94 5.82
C ASP A 100 -8.48 -3.02 6.10
N ARG A 101 -7.89 -4.22 6.04
CA ARG A 101 -6.46 -4.47 6.30
C ARG A 101 -5.64 -4.74 5.05
N MET A 102 -6.25 -4.95 3.89
CA MET A 102 -5.54 -5.36 2.68
C MET A 102 -6.14 -4.77 1.42
N ILE A 103 -5.28 -4.15 0.63
CA ILE A 103 -5.58 -3.72 -0.73
C ILE A 103 -4.48 -4.22 -1.64
N SER A 104 -4.86 -4.67 -2.83
CA SER A 104 -3.94 -5.04 -3.89
C SER A 104 -4.18 -4.20 -5.13
N LEU A 105 -3.12 -3.67 -5.70
CA LEU A 105 -3.11 -3.04 -7.02
C LEU A 105 -2.09 -3.71 -7.92
N CYS A 106 -2.48 -3.97 -9.17
CA CYS A 106 -1.57 -4.44 -10.21
C CYS A 106 -1.28 -3.32 -11.19
N PHE A 107 -0.02 -3.20 -11.57
CA PHE A 107 0.48 -2.19 -12.50
C PHE A 107 1.19 -2.85 -13.68
N GLN A 108 0.99 -2.28 -14.85
CA GLN A 108 1.79 -2.64 -16.01
C GLN A 108 3.23 -2.19 -15.82
N GLY A 109 4.18 -3.08 -16.07
CA GLY A 109 5.60 -2.80 -16.02
C GLY A 109 6.38 -3.55 -17.09
N LYS A 110 7.63 -3.23 -17.26
CA LYS A 110 8.56 -3.90 -18.17
C LYS A 110 9.86 -4.17 -17.44
N PRO A 111 10.41 -5.38 -17.51
CA PRO A 111 9.93 -6.57 -18.25
C PRO A 111 8.77 -7.30 -17.59
N PHE A 112 8.44 -7.00 -16.33
CA PHE A 112 7.39 -7.68 -15.56
C PHE A 112 6.37 -6.68 -15.02
N ASN A 113 5.13 -7.11 -14.95
CA ASN A 113 4.09 -6.38 -14.22
C ASN A 113 4.37 -6.43 -12.71
N ILE A 114 3.82 -5.47 -11.99
CA ILE A 114 4.05 -5.26 -10.56
C ILE A 114 2.74 -5.40 -9.81
N THR A 115 2.76 -6.10 -8.69
CA THR A 115 1.66 -6.10 -7.72
C THR A 115 2.11 -5.43 -6.43
N VAL A 116 1.32 -4.51 -5.93
CA VAL A 116 1.54 -3.83 -4.65
C VAL A 116 0.42 -4.20 -3.70
N PHE A 117 0.78 -4.81 -2.58
CA PHE A 117 -0.13 -5.02 -1.45
C PHE A 117 0.13 -3.96 -0.39
N GLN A 118 -0.91 -3.28 0.03
CA GLN A 118 -0.91 -2.51 1.27
C GLN A 118 -1.57 -3.33 2.35
N VAL A 119 -0.83 -3.65 3.42
CA VAL A 119 -1.31 -4.47 4.53
C VAL A 119 -1.19 -3.73 5.86
N HIS A 120 -2.12 -4.03 6.76
CA HIS A 120 -2.08 -3.60 8.14
C HIS A 120 -2.26 -4.82 9.03
N VAL A 121 -1.16 -5.32 9.56
CA VAL A 121 -1.15 -6.52 10.41
C VAL A 121 -1.83 -6.21 11.74
N PRO A 122 -2.67 -7.12 12.27
CA PRO A 122 -3.22 -6.96 13.61
C PRO A 122 -2.14 -6.72 14.67
N THR A 123 -2.46 -5.91 15.67
CA THR A 123 -1.53 -5.61 16.77
C THR A 123 -1.28 -6.84 17.63
N SER A 124 -0.22 -6.80 18.45
CA SER A 124 0.13 -7.89 19.37
C SER A 124 -0.97 -8.22 20.42
N ASN A 125 -1.92 -7.30 20.61
CA ASN A 125 -3.05 -7.50 21.52
C ASN A 125 -4.30 -8.03 20.82
N ALA A 126 -4.23 -8.29 19.49
CA ALA A 126 -5.34 -8.86 18.75
C ALA A 126 -5.61 -10.31 19.17
N GLU A 127 -6.86 -10.72 19.06
CA GLU A 127 -7.24 -12.11 19.32
C GLU A 127 -6.58 -13.04 18.27
N GLU A 128 -6.24 -14.25 18.70
CA GLU A 128 -5.60 -15.26 17.84
C GLU A 128 -6.41 -15.53 16.56
N ALA A 129 -7.74 -15.61 16.69
CA ALA A 129 -8.62 -15.79 15.55
C ALA A 129 -8.54 -14.66 14.51
N GLU A 130 -8.35 -13.43 14.97
CA GLU A 130 -8.17 -12.26 14.10
C GLU A 130 -6.83 -12.33 13.34
N VAL A 131 -5.79 -12.76 14.01
CA VAL A 131 -4.46 -12.94 13.41
C VAL A 131 -4.49 -14.08 12.37
N GLU A 132 -5.10 -15.19 12.69
CA GLU A 132 -5.26 -16.33 11.76
C GLU A 132 -6.05 -15.91 10.51
N GLN A 133 -7.16 -15.19 10.70
CA GLN A 133 -7.97 -14.70 9.59
C GLN A 133 -7.17 -13.74 8.69
N PHE A 134 -6.34 -12.89 9.27
CA PHE A 134 -5.46 -12.01 8.50
C PHE A 134 -4.52 -12.80 7.59
N TYR A 135 -3.86 -13.83 8.11
CA TYR A 135 -2.93 -14.63 7.33
C TYR A 135 -3.63 -15.51 6.28
N GLU A 136 -4.81 -16.01 6.57
CA GLU A 136 -5.63 -16.70 5.57
C GLU A 136 -6.01 -15.77 4.41
N ASP A 137 -6.45 -14.55 4.71
CA ASP A 137 -6.80 -13.54 3.73
C ASP A 137 -5.59 -13.13 2.89
N LEU A 138 -4.43 -12.98 3.53
CA LEU A 138 -3.19 -12.66 2.84
C LEU A 138 -2.78 -13.79 1.89
N GLN A 139 -2.86 -15.04 2.32
CA GLN A 139 -2.54 -16.19 1.49
C GLN A 139 -3.50 -16.29 0.29
N HIS A 140 -4.79 -16.09 0.50
CA HIS A 140 -5.77 -16.07 -0.57
C HIS A 140 -5.47 -14.97 -1.59
N LEU A 141 -5.09 -13.79 -1.13
CA LEU A 141 -4.70 -12.67 -2.01
C LEU A 141 -3.42 -12.99 -2.80
N LEU A 142 -2.46 -13.65 -2.17
CA LEU A 142 -1.23 -14.13 -2.84
C LEU A 142 -1.52 -15.17 -3.92
N GLU A 143 -2.45 -16.08 -3.69
CA GLU A 143 -2.87 -17.09 -4.66
C GLU A 143 -3.53 -16.47 -5.91
N LEU A 144 -4.21 -15.34 -5.74
CA LEU A 144 -4.80 -14.58 -6.85
C LEU A 144 -3.78 -13.77 -7.64
N THR A 145 -2.57 -13.61 -7.11
CA THR A 145 -1.52 -12.81 -7.74
C THR A 145 -0.77 -13.66 -8.77
N PRO A 146 -0.64 -13.19 -10.02
CA PRO A 146 0.12 -13.92 -11.02
C PRO A 146 1.58 -14.13 -10.59
N PRO A 147 2.13 -15.37 -10.69
CA PRO A 147 3.47 -15.67 -10.17
C PRO A 147 4.61 -14.99 -10.95
N LYS A 148 4.33 -14.50 -12.16
CA LYS A 148 5.29 -13.76 -12.99
C LYS A 148 5.39 -12.28 -12.62
N TYR A 149 4.50 -11.78 -11.78
CA TYR A 149 4.51 -10.38 -11.36
C TYR A 149 5.50 -10.18 -10.22
N VAL A 150 6.16 -9.04 -10.23
CA VAL A 150 7.00 -8.62 -9.09
C VAL A 150 6.08 -8.14 -7.98
N LEU A 151 6.21 -8.72 -6.80
CA LEU A 151 5.35 -8.44 -5.66
C LEU A 151 6.06 -7.54 -4.64
N PHE A 152 5.40 -6.45 -4.27
CA PHE A 152 5.77 -5.60 -3.14
C PHE A 152 4.66 -5.66 -2.09
N ILE A 153 5.01 -6.05 -0.89
CA ILE A 153 4.11 -6.01 0.26
C ILE A 153 4.59 -4.91 1.19
N ILE A 154 3.82 -3.84 1.26
CA ILE A 154 4.12 -2.65 2.05
C ILE A 154 3.07 -2.46 3.14
N GLY A 155 3.39 -1.69 4.15
CA GLY A 155 2.44 -1.34 5.20
C GLY A 155 3.02 -1.41 6.60
N ASP A 156 2.11 -1.50 7.57
CA ASP A 156 2.44 -1.62 8.99
C ASP A 156 2.36 -3.09 9.40
N TRP A 157 3.53 -3.67 9.65
CA TRP A 157 3.64 -5.07 10.02
C TRP A 157 3.45 -5.34 11.49
N ASN A 158 3.53 -4.32 12.37
CA ASN A 158 3.43 -4.45 13.84
C ASN A 158 4.26 -5.62 14.41
N ALA A 159 5.24 -6.10 13.64
CA ALA A 159 6.04 -7.25 14.01
C ALA A 159 7.06 -6.87 15.08
N LYS A 160 7.03 -7.55 16.20
CA LYS A 160 8.21 -7.64 17.07
C LYS A 160 9.20 -8.56 16.35
N VAL A 161 10.30 -7.99 15.91
CA VAL A 161 11.45 -8.80 15.50
C VAL A 161 12.03 -9.38 16.79
N GLU A 162 11.75 -10.65 17.05
CA GLU A 162 12.51 -11.38 18.06
C GLU A 162 13.94 -11.52 17.55
N SER A 163 14.87 -10.84 18.19
CA SER A 163 16.27 -11.12 17.98
C SER A 163 16.50 -12.53 18.54
N GLN A 164 16.69 -13.51 17.66
CA GLN A 164 17.27 -14.76 18.08
C GLN A 164 18.70 -14.46 18.53
N GLU A 165 18.89 -14.37 19.85
CA GLU A 165 20.22 -14.51 20.40
C GLU A 165 20.67 -15.95 20.09
N THR A 166 21.53 -16.06 19.10
CA THR A 166 22.27 -17.30 18.86
C THR A 166 23.15 -17.55 20.08
N PRO A 167 23.03 -18.69 20.73
CA PRO A 167 23.90 -19.02 21.86
C PRO A 167 25.36 -19.14 21.43
#